data_b6274ff189a91270f73f2b599e7ba98c
#
_entry.id   b6274ff189a91270f73f2b599e7ba98c
#
_cell.length_a   1.000
_cell.length_b   1.000
_cell.length_c   1.000
_cell.angle_alpha   90.00
_cell.angle_beta   90.00
_cell.angle_gamma   90.00
#
_symmetry.space_group_name_H-M   'P 1'
#
loop_
_entity.id
_entity.type
_entity.pdbx_description
1 polymer ?
#
loop_
_entity_poly.entity_id
_entity_poly.type
_entity_poly.pdbx_seq_one_letter_code
_entity_poly.pdbx_strand_id
1 'polypeptide(L)'
;MSEAKPIIDAHSHWATRRGYPLQSDEELAQQEKTWRSRPNYRTEAEMAEDFRRAGVRAIVDFGYTKYLPPGASRPIHDYGFETQRAHADVILGQWVHFQAELGAPALAEFRRCLDRSTAGNGFIGLAVSGSGGLPASNPAWDPFYRLCIEAKAPALIFVGTTGLGAGLPGGMGITLDACHPRHLDAVAARFADLTIVAARPAWPWQSEMIAILLHKPNVWYELHGWSPKYFTDELKREIPRRLAERVMFAADYPLFSYDRLFADWRGLGYAEAVLERVFHGNAAALLHRLGRDITPV
;
A
#
# COMPACT_ATOMS: atom_id res chain seq x y z
N MET A 1 5.19 13.40 30.36
CA MET A 1 5.17 12.10 29.63
C MET A 1 4.99 12.45 28.17
N SER A 2 5.94 12.12 27.29
CA SER A 2 5.73 12.31 25.85
C SER A 2 4.56 11.43 25.42
N GLU A 3 3.54 12.00 24.78
CA GLU A 3 2.47 11.21 24.18
C GLU A 3 3.09 10.19 23.20
N ALA A 4 2.64 8.95 23.29
CA ALA A 4 3.10 7.91 22.38
C ALA A 4 2.71 8.31 20.94
N LYS A 5 3.69 8.34 20.03
CA LYS A 5 3.44 8.64 18.63
C LYS A 5 2.48 7.59 18.04
N PRO A 6 1.49 7.99 17.24
CA PRO A 6 0.60 7.04 16.59
C PRO A 6 1.38 6.14 15.63
N ILE A 7 0.99 4.88 15.51
CA ILE A 7 1.53 3.97 14.51
C ILE A 7 0.98 4.40 13.14
N ILE A 8 1.84 4.51 12.14
CA ILE A 8 1.43 4.77 10.76
C ILE A 8 1.39 3.44 10.01
N ASP A 9 0.21 3.08 9.56
CA ASP A 9 0.00 1.94 8.67
C ASP A 9 0.06 2.43 7.22
N ALA A 10 1.13 2.09 6.52
CA ALA A 10 1.39 2.58 5.17
C ALA A 10 0.50 1.92 4.10
N HIS A 11 -0.18 0.81 4.43
CA HIS A 11 -1.06 0.11 3.50
C HIS A 11 -2.09 -0.77 4.22
N SER A 12 -3.33 -0.35 4.17
CA SER A 12 -4.51 -1.14 4.54
C SER A 12 -5.60 -0.96 3.49
N HIS A 13 -6.58 -1.85 3.48
CA HIS A 13 -7.72 -1.76 2.57
C HIS A 13 -8.95 -1.16 3.24
N TRP A 14 -9.87 -0.67 2.42
CA TRP A 14 -11.21 -0.36 2.89
C TRP A 14 -11.91 -1.64 3.36
N ALA A 15 -12.46 -1.62 4.58
CA ALA A 15 -13.23 -2.75 5.10
C ALA A 15 -14.73 -2.57 4.84
N THR A 16 -15.13 -1.63 4.00
CA THR A 16 -16.53 -1.29 3.74
C THR A 16 -16.98 -1.83 2.39
N ARG A 17 -18.26 -2.15 2.24
CA ARG A 17 -18.80 -2.62 0.95
C ARG A 17 -18.68 -1.58 -0.16
N ARG A 18 -18.67 -0.29 0.16
CA ARG A 18 -18.48 0.78 -0.83
C ARG A 18 -17.02 0.89 -1.28
N GLY A 19 -16.08 0.73 -0.36
CA GLY A 19 -14.65 0.80 -0.66
C GLY A 19 -14.08 -0.49 -1.25
N TYR A 20 -14.82 -1.60 -1.12
CA TYR A 20 -14.45 -2.94 -1.57
C TYR A 20 -15.60 -3.60 -2.37
N PRO A 21 -16.10 -2.95 -3.42
CA PRO A 21 -17.41 -3.26 -4.01
C PRO A 21 -17.47 -4.57 -4.79
N LEU A 22 -16.32 -5.15 -5.17
CA LEU A 22 -16.27 -6.32 -6.06
C LEU A 22 -16.24 -7.65 -5.31
N GLN A 23 -16.35 -7.66 -3.98
CA GLN A 23 -16.34 -8.91 -3.23
C GLN A 23 -17.76 -9.42 -2.96
N SER A 24 -18.09 -10.56 -3.56
CA SER A 24 -19.24 -11.36 -3.22
C SER A 24 -18.98 -12.22 -1.98
N ASP A 25 -20.04 -12.82 -1.40
CA ASP A 25 -19.88 -13.76 -0.29
C ASP A 25 -19.13 -15.03 -0.73
N GLU A 26 -19.25 -15.45 -2.01
CA GLU A 26 -18.50 -16.55 -2.61
C GLU A 26 -17.02 -16.25 -2.72
N GLU A 27 -16.66 -15.02 -3.16
CA GLU A 27 -15.25 -14.57 -3.24
C GLU A 27 -14.63 -14.50 -1.84
N LEU A 28 -15.37 -13.99 -0.85
CA LEU A 28 -14.91 -13.96 0.54
C LEU A 28 -14.71 -15.37 1.10
N ALA A 29 -15.61 -16.31 0.83
CA ALA A 29 -15.48 -17.69 1.26
C ALA A 29 -14.29 -18.40 0.59
N GLN A 30 -14.02 -18.12 -0.68
CA GLN A 30 -12.85 -18.65 -1.39
C GLN A 30 -11.55 -18.06 -0.83
N GLN A 31 -11.54 -16.78 -0.51
CA GLN A 31 -10.41 -16.11 0.12
C GLN A 31 -10.10 -16.72 1.49
N GLU A 32 -11.13 -16.94 2.31
CA GLU A 32 -10.97 -17.60 3.61
C GLU A 32 -10.37 -19.02 3.49
N LYS A 33 -10.85 -19.79 2.51
CA LYS A 33 -10.33 -21.13 2.24
C LYS A 33 -8.86 -21.12 1.82
N THR A 34 -8.45 -20.14 1.01
CA THR A 34 -7.11 -20.06 0.45
C THR A 34 -6.09 -19.52 1.46
N TRP A 35 -6.44 -18.48 2.20
CA TRP A 35 -5.51 -17.75 3.08
C TRP A 35 -5.78 -17.95 4.57
N ARG A 36 -6.82 -18.69 4.91
CA ARG A 36 -7.29 -18.85 6.31
C ARG A 36 -7.56 -17.50 6.98
N SER A 37 -7.97 -16.52 6.20
CA SER A 37 -8.32 -15.17 6.62
C SER A 37 -9.49 -14.69 5.79
N ARG A 38 -10.51 -14.16 6.46
CA ARG A 38 -11.71 -13.60 5.84
C ARG A 38 -11.85 -12.15 6.24
N PRO A 39 -11.83 -11.20 5.28
CA PRO A 39 -12.18 -9.82 5.60
C PRO A 39 -13.67 -9.75 5.96
N ASN A 40 -13.96 -9.19 7.12
CA ASN A 40 -15.33 -8.90 7.51
C ASN A 40 -15.66 -7.46 7.15
N TYR A 41 -16.79 -7.25 6.45
CA TYR A 41 -17.26 -5.92 6.17
C TYR A 41 -17.63 -5.16 7.45
N ARG A 42 -17.25 -3.90 7.49
CA ARG A 42 -17.50 -2.92 8.54
C ARG A 42 -18.31 -1.77 7.97
N THR A 43 -18.92 -1.00 8.84
CA THR A 43 -19.29 0.39 8.53
C THR A 43 -18.04 1.27 8.57
N GLU A 44 -18.11 2.46 8.00
CA GLU A 44 -17.04 3.45 8.03
C GLU A 44 -16.65 3.82 9.47
N ALA A 45 -17.66 3.97 10.35
CA ALA A 45 -17.44 4.28 11.76
C ALA A 45 -16.77 3.13 12.52
N GLU A 46 -17.16 1.88 12.28
CA GLU A 46 -16.53 0.71 12.90
C GLU A 46 -15.08 0.54 12.43
N MET A 47 -14.80 0.77 11.15
CA MET A 47 -13.44 0.74 10.60
C MET A 47 -12.56 1.80 11.28
N ALA A 48 -13.05 3.04 11.37
CA ALA A 48 -12.33 4.11 12.02
C ALA A 48 -12.10 3.83 13.53
N GLU A 49 -13.07 3.20 14.19
CA GLU A 49 -12.92 2.80 15.60
C GLU A 49 -11.90 1.67 15.78
N ASP A 50 -11.82 0.73 14.84
CA ASP A 50 -10.76 -0.29 14.84
C ASP A 50 -9.36 0.36 14.76
N PHE A 51 -9.18 1.40 13.93
CA PHE A 51 -7.92 2.16 13.83
C PHE A 51 -7.60 2.92 15.14
N ARG A 52 -8.60 3.61 15.73
CA ARG A 52 -8.42 4.33 17.00
C ARG A 52 -8.00 3.40 18.13
N ARG A 53 -8.71 2.28 18.28
CA ARG A 53 -8.42 1.27 19.30
C ARG A 53 -7.01 0.68 19.15
N ALA A 54 -6.53 0.52 17.91
CA ALA A 54 -5.19 0.05 17.64
C ALA A 54 -4.11 1.14 17.80
N GLY A 55 -4.48 2.40 17.99
CA GLY A 55 -3.55 3.52 17.99
C GLY A 55 -2.89 3.78 16.64
N VAL A 56 -3.62 3.50 15.56
CA VAL A 56 -3.12 3.50 14.17
C VAL A 56 -3.72 4.68 13.40
N ARG A 57 -2.89 5.28 12.54
CA ARG A 57 -3.33 6.15 11.44
C ARG A 57 -2.99 5.47 10.11
N ALA A 58 -3.98 5.17 9.30
CA ALA A 58 -3.84 4.32 8.12
C ALA A 58 -3.88 5.10 6.81
N ILE A 59 -3.10 4.62 5.84
CA ILE A 59 -3.25 4.94 4.42
C ILE A 59 -4.03 3.77 3.80
N VAL A 60 -5.22 4.05 3.28
CA VAL A 60 -6.13 3.03 2.79
C VAL A 60 -6.08 2.90 1.28
N ASP A 61 -6.33 1.71 0.78
CA ASP A 61 -6.14 1.32 -0.62
C ASP A 61 -7.47 0.98 -1.29
N PHE A 62 -7.63 1.45 -2.52
CA PHE A 62 -8.78 1.15 -3.40
C PHE A 62 -8.45 0.06 -4.44
N GLY A 63 -7.71 -0.98 -4.06
CA GLY A 63 -7.18 -2.00 -4.97
C GLY A 63 -8.14 -2.55 -6.02
N TYR A 64 -9.42 -2.62 -5.71
CA TYR A 64 -10.45 -3.12 -6.62
C TYR A 64 -10.91 -2.12 -7.67
N THR A 65 -10.66 -0.83 -7.49
CA THR A 65 -11.04 0.18 -8.50
C THR A 65 -10.29 0.03 -9.81
N LYS A 66 -9.14 -0.66 -9.80
CA LYS A 66 -8.39 -0.93 -11.03
C LYS A 66 -9.17 -1.73 -12.08
N TYR A 67 -10.16 -2.52 -11.68
CA TYR A 67 -10.99 -3.29 -12.60
C TYR A 67 -12.16 -2.50 -13.19
N LEU A 68 -12.37 -1.26 -12.74
CA LEU A 68 -13.47 -0.41 -13.12
C LEU A 68 -13.03 0.66 -14.12
N PRO A 69 -13.87 0.97 -15.12
CA PRO A 69 -13.61 2.15 -15.95
C PRO A 69 -13.75 3.43 -15.11
N PRO A 70 -13.07 4.53 -15.50
CA PRO A 70 -13.03 5.78 -14.71
C PRO A 70 -14.41 6.32 -14.29
N GLY A 71 -15.43 6.17 -15.14
CA GLY A 71 -16.79 6.60 -14.83
C GLY A 71 -17.43 5.83 -13.65
N ALA A 72 -17.07 4.54 -13.48
CA ALA A 72 -17.55 3.71 -12.38
C ALA A 72 -16.68 3.84 -11.13
N SER A 73 -15.38 4.11 -11.27
CA SER A 73 -14.49 4.28 -10.12
C SER A 73 -14.61 5.67 -9.46
N ARG A 74 -15.00 6.72 -10.21
CA ARG A 74 -15.12 8.09 -9.70
C ARG A 74 -16.02 8.23 -8.46
N PRO A 75 -17.24 7.67 -8.40
CA PRO A 75 -18.08 7.73 -7.20
C PRO A 75 -17.43 7.07 -5.97
N ILE A 76 -16.55 6.06 -6.20
CA ILE A 76 -15.81 5.39 -5.12
C ILE A 76 -14.66 6.28 -4.65
N HIS A 77 -13.97 6.97 -5.56
CA HIS A 77 -12.96 7.96 -5.19
C HIS A 77 -13.58 9.13 -4.40
N ASP A 78 -14.76 9.62 -4.82
CA ASP A 78 -15.48 10.68 -4.11
C ASP A 78 -15.91 10.24 -2.70
N TYR A 79 -16.40 9.01 -2.56
CA TYR A 79 -16.65 8.39 -1.27
C TYR A 79 -15.39 8.36 -0.37
N GLY A 80 -14.23 8.08 -0.93
CA GLY A 80 -12.97 8.11 -0.21
C GLY A 80 -12.67 9.50 0.40
N PHE A 81 -12.85 10.57 -0.36
CA PHE A 81 -12.69 11.95 0.15
C PHE A 81 -13.66 12.27 1.29
N GLU A 82 -14.92 11.86 1.15
CA GLU A 82 -15.98 12.10 2.16
C GLU A 82 -15.65 11.35 3.46
N THR A 83 -15.35 10.06 3.36
CA THR A 83 -15.06 9.21 4.52
C THR A 83 -13.79 9.62 5.23
N GLN A 84 -12.73 9.95 4.49
CA GLN A 84 -11.51 10.46 5.11
C GLN A 84 -11.76 11.77 5.85
N ARG A 85 -12.55 12.69 5.29
CA ARG A 85 -12.89 13.95 5.99
C ARG A 85 -13.65 13.69 7.29
N ALA A 86 -14.53 12.69 7.32
CA ALA A 86 -15.29 12.32 8.53
C ALA A 86 -14.40 11.63 9.59
N HIS A 87 -13.26 11.06 9.20
CA HIS A 87 -12.36 10.29 10.05
C HIS A 87 -10.88 10.68 9.85
N ALA A 88 -10.61 12.00 9.72
CA ALA A 88 -9.28 12.54 9.44
C ALA A 88 -8.27 12.29 10.57
N ASP A 89 -8.74 11.99 11.76
CA ASP A 89 -7.93 11.61 12.91
C ASP A 89 -7.21 10.26 12.70
N VAL A 90 -7.79 9.34 11.92
CA VAL A 90 -7.24 7.98 11.71
C VAL A 90 -6.99 7.60 10.26
N ILE A 91 -7.56 8.30 9.26
CA ILE A 91 -7.26 8.07 7.84
C ILE A 91 -6.34 9.17 7.34
N LEU A 92 -5.06 8.85 7.12
CA LEU A 92 -4.03 9.78 6.66
C LEU A 92 -4.12 10.10 5.18
N GLY A 93 -4.59 9.16 4.38
CA GLY A 93 -4.63 9.29 2.94
C GLY A 93 -5.04 7.99 2.26
N GLN A 94 -4.94 8.01 0.93
CA GLN A 94 -5.44 6.89 0.13
C GLN A 94 -4.51 6.60 -1.04
N TRP A 95 -4.37 5.31 -1.37
CA TRP A 95 -3.79 4.86 -2.63
C TRP A 95 -4.88 4.70 -3.67
N VAL A 96 -4.64 5.14 -4.90
CA VAL A 96 -5.57 4.99 -6.02
C VAL A 96 -5.01 4.05 -7.08
N HIS A 97 -5.86 3.18 -7.60
CA HIS A 97 -5.51 2.22 -8.65
C HIS A 97 -6.18 2.55 -9.98
N PHE A 98 -5.44 2.30 -11.06
CA PHE A 98 -5.95 2.34 -12.43
C PHE A 98 -5.37 1.16 -13.23
N GLN A 99 -5.93 0.96 -14.43
CA GLN A 99 -5.27 0.20 -15.50
C GLN A 99 -4.69 1.19 -16.50
N ALA A 100 -3.39 1.06 -16.79
CA ALA A 100 -2.70 1.95 -17.73
C ALA A 100 -3.27 1.85 -19.15
N GLU A 101 -3.82 0.69 -19.51
CA GLU A 101 -4.48 0.40 -20.79
C GLU A 101 -5.69 1.29 -21.06
N LEU A 102 -6.33 1.81 -20.00
CA LEU A 102 -7.44 2.76 -20.14
C LEU A 102 -6.98 4.14 -20.61
N GLY A 103 -5.67 4.40 -20.63
CA GLY A 103 -5.07 5.59 -21.24
C GLY A 103 -5.56 6.92 -20.71
N ALA A 104 -5.88 7.86 -21.60
CA ALA A 104 -6.23 9.23 -21.26
C ALA A 104 -7.41 9.38 -20.27
N PRO A 105 -8.51 8.60 -20.35
CA PRO A 105 -9.59 8.68 -19.36
C PRO A 105 -9.14 8.35 -17.94
N ALA A 106 -8.30 7.32 -17.76
CA ALA A 106 -7.76 6.94 -16.45
C ALA A 106 -6.79 8.02 -15.92
N LEU A 107 -5.92 8.53 -16.79
CA LEU A 107 -4.99 9.61 -16.43
C LEU A 107 -5.73 10.90 -16.01
N ALA A 108 -6.83 11.24 -16.70
CA ALA A 108 -7.66 12.40 -16.34
C ALA A 108 -8.33 12.23 -14.97
N GLU A 109 -8.83 11.03 -14.66
CA GLU A 109 -9.40 10.76 -13.34
C GLU A 109 -8.32 10.74 -12.24
N PHE A 110 -7.13 10.21 -12.53
CA PHE A 110 -6.01 10.28 -11.60
C PHE A 110 -5.61 11.75 -11.31
N ARG A 111 -5.48 12.58 -12.34
CA ARG A 111 -5.23 14.01 -12.16
C ARG A 111 -6.31 14.65 -11.29
N ARG A 112 -7.60 14.37 -11.56
CA ARG A 112 -8.70 14.88 -10.72
C ARG A 112 -8.55 14.47 -9.25
N CYS A 113 -8.16 13.24 -8.99
CA CYS A 113 -7.93 12.75 -7.63
C CYS A 113 -6.80 13.54 -6.95
N LEU A 114 -5.69 13.78 -7.65
CA LEU A 114 -4.55 14.53 -7.12
C LEU A 114 -4.90 16.02 -6.91
N ASP A 115 -5.56 16.65 -7.87
CA ASP A 115 -5.92 18.08 -7.82
C ASP A 115 -6.92 18.39 -6.68
N ARG A 116 -7.78 17.42 -6.33
CA ARG A 116 -8.70 17.54 -5.19
C ARG A 116 -8.04 17.22 -3.84
N SER A 117 -6.86 16.64 -3.85
CA SER A 117 -6.16 16.26 -2.63
C SER A 117 -5.46 17.46 -2.02
N THR A 118 -5.47 17.53 -0.69
CA THR A 118 -4.75 18.51 0.12
C THR A 118 -3.69 17.83 0.97
N ALA A 119 -2.90 18.58 1.71
CA ALA A 119 -1.89 18.01 2.60
C ALA A 119 -2.48 17.02 3.64
N GLY A 120 -3.71 17.24 4.10
CA GLY A 120 -4.38 16.42 5.12
C GLY A 120 -5.56 15.58 4.62
N ASN A 121 -5.92 15.63 3.32
CA ASN A 121 -7.08 14.87 2.83
C ASN A 121 -6.91 14.47 1.36
N GLY A 122 -7.16 13.21 1.05
CA GLY A 122 -7.25 12.66 -0.30
C GLY A 122 -6.18 11.64 -0.64
N PHE A 123 -5.94 11.50 -1.93
CA PHE A 123 -5.01 10.51 -2.46
C PHE A 123 -3.57 10.97 -2.30
N ILE A 124 -2.74 10.09 -1.74
CA ILE A 124 -1.32 10.37 -1.58
C ILE A 124 -0.53 9.98 -2.83
N GLY A 125 -0.98 8.97 -3.56
CA GLY A 125 -0.26 8.48 -4.73
C GLY A 125 -0.99 7.38 -5.50
N LEU A 126 -0.33 6.94 -6.57
CA LEU A 126 -0.74 5.86 -7.45
C LEU A 126 -0.31 4.52 -6.88
N ALA A 127 -1.17 3.51 -6.96
CA ALA A 127 -0.79 2.12 -6.73
C ALA A 127 -0.80 1.34 -8.05
N VAL A 128 0.28 0.62 -8.34
CA VAL A 128 0.52 -0.13 -9.57
C VAL A 128 0.69 -1.60 -9.25
N SER A 129 -0.25 -2.43 -9.67
CA SER A 129 -0.18 -3.88 -9.53
C SER A 129 -0.11 -4.55 -10.89
N GLY A 130 0.94 -5.31 -11.15
CA GLY A 130 1.04 -6.17 -12.33
C GLY A 130 0.11 -7.38 -12.31
N SER A 131 -0.46 -7.73 -11.15
CA SER A 131 -1.40 -8.84 -11.03
C SER A 131 -2.71 -8.51 -11.75
N GLY A 132 -2.99 -9.19 -12.84
CA GLY A 132 -4.16 -8.94 -13.69
C GLY A 132 -4.09 -7.67 -14.54
N GLY A 133 -2.88 -7.13 -14.79
CA GLY A 133 -2.64 -5.96 -15.64
C GLY A 133 -1.22 -5.92 -16.17
N LEU A 134 -0.80 -4.77 -16.68
CA LEU A 134 0.55 -4.56 -17.20
C LEU A 134 1.58 -4.48 -16.07
N PRO A 135 2.77 -5.09 -16.22
CA PRO A 135 3.85 -4.91 -15.27
C PRO A 135 4.25 -3.43 -15.15
N ALA A 136 4.73 -3.01 -13.98
CA ALA A 136 5.05 -1.62 -13.68
C ALA A 136 6.01 -0.97 -14.70
N SER A 137 6.93 -1.73 -15.30
CA SER A 137 7.88 -1.24 -16.30
C SER A 137 7.29 -0.99 -17.69
N ASN A 138 6.04 -1.37 -17.94
CA ASN A 138 5.39 -1.16 -19.24
C ASN A 138 5.26 0.34 -19.53
N PRO A 139 5.63 0.82 -20.75
CA PRO A 139 5.57 2.24 -21.11
C PRO A 139 4.19 2.90 -21.01
N ALA A 140 3.11 2.12 -21.02
CA ALA A 140 1.76 2.65 -20.80
C ALA A 140 1.59 3.35 -19.43
N TRP A 141 2.43 3.01 -18.44
CA TRP A 141 2.48 3.66 -17.14
C TRP A 141 3.24 5.01 -17.14
N ASP A 142 4.06 5.31 -18.14
CA ASP A 142 4.92 6.49 -18.14
C ASP A 142 4.17 7.81 -17.93
N PRO A 143 2.99 8.06 -18.57
CA PRO A 143 2.22 9.27 -18.29
C PRO A 143 1.77 9.41 -16.83
N PHE A 144 1.46 8.28 -16.17
CA PHE A 144 1.07 8.25 -14.76
C PHE A 144 2.26 8.56 -13.84
N TYR A 145 3.44 8.02 -14.12
CA TYR A 145 4.66 8.33 -13.36
C TYR A 145 5.08 9.78 -13.50
N ARG A 146 4.97 10.36 -14.71
CA ARG A 146 5.22 11.79 -14.91
C ARG A 146 4.25 12.65 -14.12
N LEU A 147 2.98 12.28 -14.06
CA LEU A 147 1.98 12.97 -13.24
C LEU A 147 2.29 12.82 -11.73
N CYS A 148 2.76 11.66 -11.28
CA CYS A 148 3.23 11.49 -9.90
C CYS A 148 4.38 12.44 -9.57
N ILE A 149 5.38 12.57 -10.46
CA ILE A 149 6.50 13.50 -10.27
C ILE A 149 6.02 14.94 -10.21
N GLU A 150 5.17 15.37 -11.16
CA GLU A 150 4.58 16.71 -11.23
C GLU A 150 3.84 17.07 -9.92
N ALA A 151 3.03 16.14 -9.42
CA ALA A 151 2.22 16.31 -8.21
C ALA A 151 2.97 16.03 -6.89
N LYS A 152 4.25 15.65 -6.93
CA LYS A 152 5.02 15.15 -5.78
C LYS A 152 4.31 14.00 -5.06
N ALA A 153 3.63 13.14 -5.82
CA ALA A 153 2.95 11.96 -5.33
C ALA A 153 3.81 10.71 -5.56
N PRO A 154 3.86 9.76 -4.63
CA PRO A 154 4.61 8.52 -4.81
C PRO A 154 3.86 7.54 -5.71
N ALA A 155 4.61 6.59 -6.28
CA ALA A 155 4.05 5.38 -6.87
C ALA A 155 4.31 4.19 -5.94
N LEU A 156 3.24 3.56 -5.47
CA LEU A 156 3.27 2.28 -4.77
C LEU A 156 3.31 1.17 -5.82
N ILE A 157 4.37 0.38 -5.87
CA ILE A 157 4.53 -0.69 -6.86
C ILE A 157 4.54 -2.04 -6.14
N PHE A 158 3.56 -2.88 -6.49
CA PHE A 158 3.45 -4.22 -5.93
C PHE A 158 4.56 -5.13 -6.46
N VAL A 159 5.27 -5.80 -5.54
CA VAL A 159 6.34 -6.76 -5.83
C VAL A 159 6.10 -8.09 -5.12
N GLY A 160 6.57 -9.18 -5.72
CA GLY A 160 6.41 -10.52 -5.17
C GLY A 160 5.07 -11.17 -5.51
N THR A 161 4.80 -12.31 -4.86
CA THR A 161 3.56 -13.07 -5.08
C THR A 161 2.34 -12.29 -4.64
N THR A 162 1.23 -12.54 -5.36
CA THR A 162 -0.08 -12.03 -5.00
C THR A 162 -0.93 -13.12 -4.38
N GLY A 163 -1.81 -12.71 -3.45
CA GLY A 163 -2.90 -13.57 -3.00
C GLY A 163 -4.02 -13.72 -4.03
N LEU A 164 -4.16 -12.77 -4.97
CA LEU A 164 -5.16 -12.83 -6.02
C LEU A 164 -4.92 -14.07 -6.90
N GLY A 165 -5.96 -14.87 -7.10
CA GLY A 165 -5.90 -16.13 -7.85
C GLY A 165 -5.24 -17.29 -7.13
N ALA A 166 -4.67 -17.12 -5.95
CA ALA A 166 -4.01 -18.19 -5.20
C ALA A 166 -5.00 -19.32 -4.86
N GLY A 167 -4.61 -20.57 -5.16
CA GLY A 167 -5.44 -21.77 -4.96
C GLY A 167 -6.52 -21.99 -6.02
N LEU A 168 -6.65 -21.12 -7.02
CA LEU A 168 -7.57 -21.30 -8.14
C LEU A 168 -6.86 -21.89 -9.36
N PRO A 169 -7.59 -22.64 -10.23
CA PRO A 169 -7.01 -23.20 -11.45
C PRO A 169 -6.31 -22.15 -12.30
N GLY A 170 -5.05 -22.39 -12.66
CA GLY A 170 -4.23 -21.45 -13.43
C GLY A 170 -3.98 -20.10 -12.75
N GLY A 171 -4.26 -19.96 -11.45
CA GLY A 171 -4.09 -18.70 -10.72
C GLY A 171 -4.89 -17.54 -11.32
N MET A 172 -6.05 -17.79 -11.91
CA MET A 172 -6.86 -16.82 -12.68
C MET A 172 -6.11 -16.21 -13.86
N GLY A 173 -5.15 -16.92 -14.44
CA GLY A 173 -4.33 -16.43 -15.56
C GLY A 173 -3.24 -15.42 -15.15
N ILE A 174 -3.04 -15.19 -13.84
CA ILE A 174 -2.02 -14.26 -13.34
C ILE A 174 -0.65 -14.92 -13.40
N THR A 175 0.30 -14.27 -14.07
CA THR A 175 1.71 -14.64 -14.05
C THR A 175 2.42 -13.91 -12.92
N LEU A 176 3.17 -14.62 -12.08
CA LEU A 176 3.90 -14.01 -10.96
C LEU A 176 4.99 -13.03 -11.45
N ASP A 177 5.53 -13.27 -12.64
CA ASP A 177 6.51 -12.42 -13.28
C ASP A 177 6.07 -10.94 -13.37
N ALA A 178 4.78 -10.69 -13.57
CA ALA A 178 4.24 -9.32 -13.66
C ALA A 178 4.49 -8.44 -12.41
N CYS A 179 4.76 -9.07 -11.25
CA CYS A 179 5.15 -8.40 -10.02
C CYS A 179 6.61 -8.70 -9.61
N HIS A 180 7.47 -9.12 -10.55
CA HIS A 180 8.89 -9.31 -10.26
C HIS A 180 9.56 -7.96 -9.94
N PRO A 181 10.43 -7.87 -8.90
CA PRO A 181 11.12 -6.63 -8.52
C PRO A 181 11.89 -5.92 -9.64
N ARG A 182 12.34 -6.66 -10.69
CA ARG A 182 12.97 -6.10 -11.87
C ARG A 182 12.15 -5.00 -12.56
N HIS A 183 10.81 -5.11 -12.49
CA HIS A 183 9.93 -4.09 -13.08
C HIS A 183 9.96 -2.80 -12.28
N LEU A 184 10.03 -2.88 -10.95
CA LEU A 184 10.23 -1.74 -10.08
C LEU A 184 11.62 -1.11 -10.31
N ASP A 185 12.67 -1.94 -10.40
CA ASP A 185 14.05 -1.47 -10.66
C ASP A 185 14.12 -0.67 -11.96
N ALA A 186 13.49 -1.17 -13.03
CA ALA A 186 13.44 -0.49 -14.32
C ALA A 186 12.73 0.87 -14.24
N VAL A 187 11.64 0.98 -13.46
CA VAL A 187 10.94 2.26 -13.20
C VAL A 187 11.82 3.20 -12.40
N ALA A 188 12.44 2.73 -11.31
CA ALA A 188 13.28 3.53 -10.45
C ALA A 188 14.51 4.09 -11.19
N ALA A 189 15.05 3.32 -12.14
CA ALA A 189 16.16 3.78 -13.00
C ALA A 189 15.72 4.80 -14.04
N ARG A 190 14.52 4.63 -14.63
CA ARG A 190 13.98 5.51 -15.68
C ARG A 190 13.44 6.83 -15.15
N PHE A 191 12.91 6.83 -13.93
CA PHE A 191 12.28 7.97 -13.27
C PHE A 191 12.98 8.28 -11.93
N ALA A 192 14.17 8.86 -12.00
CA ALA A 192 15.00 9.12 -10.81
C ALA A 192 14.33 10.08 -9.79
N ASP A 193 13.47 10.98 -10.26
CA ASP A 193 12.74 11.94 -9.43
C ASP A 193 11.44 11.36 -8.84
N LEU A 194 11.03 10.17 -9.28
CA LEU A 194 9.83 9.52 -8.76
C LEU A 194 10.12 8.91 -7.38
N THR A 195 9.35 9.27 -6.39
CA THR A 195 9.33 8.55 -5.12
C THR A 195 8.56 7.24 -5.30
N ILE A 196 9.20 6.12 -5.03
CA ILE A 196 8.60 4.79 -5.17
C ILE A 196 8.48 4.13 -3.80
N VAL A 197 7.35 3.48 -3.56
CA VAL A 197 7.14 2.59 -2.41
C VAL A 197 6.97 1.18 -2.96
N ALA A 198 7.91 0.28 -2.67
CA ALA A 198 7.73 -1.14 -2.95
C ALA A 198 6.73 -1.72 -1.96
N ALA A 199 5.74 -2.44 -2.47
CA ALA A 199 4.65 -3.01 -1.68
C ALA A 199 4.78 -4.52 -1.56
N ARG A 200 4.64 -5.04 -0.33
CA ARG A 200 4.81 -6.42 0.08
C ARG A 200 6.28 -6.86 0.24
N PRO A 201 6.53 -7.96 0.99
CA PRO A 201 7.89 -8.46 1.24
C PRO A 201 8.61 -9.06 0.02
N ALA A 202 8.10 -8.92 -1.20
CA ALA A 202 8.71 -9.39 -2.45
C ALA A 202 9.02 -10.91 -2.50
N TRP A 203 8.35 -11.73 -1.69
CA TRP A 203 8.58 -13.18 -1.76
C TRP A 203 8.23 -13.73 -3.16
N PRO A 204 9.07 -14.59 -3.81
CA PRO A 204 10.31 -15.19 -3.29
C PRO A 204 11.57 -14.36 -3.55
N TRP A 205 11.50 -13.16 -4.14
CA TRP A 205 12.63 -12.34 -4.60
C TRP A 205 13.11 -11.31 -3.56
N GLN A 206 13.06 -11.64 -2.27
CA GLN A 206 13.43 -10.70 -1.19
C GLN A 206 14.88 -10.21 -1.30
N SER A 207 15.83 -11.09 -1.65
CA SER A 207 17.25 -10.72 -1.83
C SER A 207 17.44 -9.69 -2.96
N GLU A 208 16.73 -9.87 -4.08
CA GLU A 208 16.75 -8.89 -5.18
C GLU A 208 16.16 -7.56 -4.76
N MET A 209 15.03 -7.58 -4.02
CA MET A 209 14.42 -6.35 -3.53
C MET A 209 15.34 -5.61 -2.55
N ILE A 210 16.06 -6.31 -1.67
CA ILE A 210 17.09 -5.72 -0.81
C ILE A 210 18.17 -5.04 -1.64
N ALA A 211 18.68 -5.70 -2.69
CA ALA A 211 19.69 -5.12 -3.57
C ALA A 211 19.18 -3.83 -4.25
N ILE A 212 17.94 -3.82 -4.72
CA ILE A 212 17.31 -2.63 -5.33
C ILE A 212 17.21 -1.49 -4.31
N LEU A 213 16.73 -1.76 -3.10
CA LEU A 213 16.63 -0.76 -2.03
C LEU A 213 17.97 -0.12 -1.66
N LEU A 214 19.04 -0.90 -1.68
CA LEU A 214 20.38 -0.42 -1.41
C LEU A 214 20.96 0.39 -2.56
N HIS A 215 20.55 0.10 -3.79
CA HIS A 215 21.03 0.76 -5.00
C HIS A 215 20.22 2.01 -5.39
N LYS A 216 18.92 2.06 -5.08
CA LYS A 216 17.99 3.10 -5.52
C LYS A 216 17.53 3.99 -4.34
N PRO A 217 18.05 5.22 -4.20
CA PRO A 217 17.71 6.10 -3.08
C PRO A 217 16.25 6.60 -3.10
N ASN A 218 15.58 6.52 -4.23
CA ASN A 218 14.19 6.93 -4.42
C ASN A 218 13.16 5.83 -4.10
N VAL A 219 13.60 4.66 -3.58
CA VAL A 219 12.73 3.51 -3.25
C VAL A 219 12.60 3.34 -1.73
N TRP A 220 11.36 3.27 -1.26
CA TRP A 220 10.94 2.92 0.10
C TRP A 220 10.30 1.53 0.10
N TYR A 221 10.02 0.95 1.27
CA TYR A 221 9.54 -0.43 1.36
C TYR A 221 8.51 -0.58 2.47
N GLU A 222 7.27 -0.93 2.11
CA GLU A 222 6.24 -1.31 3.06
C GLU A 222 5.94 -2.81 2.98
N LEU A 223 5.60 -3.44 4.10
CA LEU A 223 5.64 -4.89 4.25
C LEU A 223 4.27 -5.49 4.60
N HIS A 224 3.20 -5.03 3.90
CA HIS A 224 1.87 -5.58 4.10
C HIS A 224 1.71 -7.02 3.58
N GLY A 225 0.63 -7.68 4.00
CA GLY A 225 0.20 -8.98 3.48
C GLY A 225 0.93 -10.19 4.06
N TRP A 226 1.90 -9.97 4.94
CA TRP A 226 2.69 -11.03 5.57
C TRP A 226 2.97 -10.73 7.03
N SER A 227 2.85 -11.74 7.89
CA SER A 227 3.42 -11.62 9.23
C SER A 227 4.95 -11.63 9.14
N PRO A 228 5.64 -10.72 9.85
CA PRO A 228 7.11 -10.60 9.80
C PRO A 228 7.85 -11.88 10.23
N LYS A 229 7.21 -12.77 10.95
CA LYS A 229 7.80 -14.08 11.30
C LYS A 229 8.13 -14.94 10.09
N TYR A 230 7.45 -14.70 8.94
CA TYR A 230 7.68 -15.42 7.69
C TYR A 230 8.64 -14.71 6.73
N PHE A 231 9.19 -13.57 7.10
CA PHE A 231 10.25 -12.93 6.32
C PHE A 231 11.49 -13.83 6.28
N THR A 232 12.25 -13.75 5.20
CA THR A 232 13.53 -14.46 5.13
C THR A 232 14.50 -13.97 6.20
N ASP A 233 15.43 -14.80 6.61
CA ASP A 233 16.46 -14.41 7.59
C ASP A 233 17.29 -13.23 7.09
N GLU A 234 17.51 -13.15 5.78
CA GLU A 234 18.19 -12.03 5.16
C GLU A 234 17.42 -10.72 5.36
N LEU A 235 16.11 -10.70 5.05
CA LEU A 235 15.30 -9.50 5.24
C LEU A 235 15.24 -9.11 6.72
N LYS A 236 15.02 -10.06 7.63
CA LYS A 236 15.03 -9.81 9.07
C LYS A 236 16.36 -9.19 9.55
N ARG A 237 17.48 -9.66 8.99
CA ARG A 237 18.81 -9.11 9.33
C ARG A 237 19.01 -7.69 8.81
N GLU A 238 18.49 -7.38 7.62
CA GLU A 238 18.72 -6.08 6.97
C GLU A 238 17.82 -4.97 7.48
N ILE A 239 16.60 -5.28 7.96
CA ILE A 239 15.65 -4.29 8.52
C ILE A 239 16.32 -3.42 9.61
N PRO A 240 16.96 -3.97 10.67
CA PRO A 240 17.57 -3.15 11.70
C PRO A 240 18.92 -2.53 11.31
N ARG A 241 19.42 -2.80 10.09
CA ARG A 241 20.76 -2.40 9.62
C ARG A 241 20.66 -1.45 8.45
N ARG A 242 20.89 -1.94 7.23
CA ARG A 242 20.98 -1.13 6.00
C ARG A 242 19.62 -0.61 5.53
N LEU A 243 18.52 -1.25 5.94
CA LEU A 243 17.15 -0.85 5.58
C LEU A 243 16.43 -0.10 6.71
N ALA A 244 17.11 0.26 7.80
CA ALA A 244 16.50 0.84 9.01
C ALA A 244 15.72 2.15 8.76
N GLU A 245 16.07 2.90 7.70
CA GLU A 245 15.43 4.14 7.31
C GLU A 245 14.49 4.01 6.10
N ARG A 246 14.18 2.78 5.69
CA ARG A 246 13.41 2.52 4.47
C ARG A 246 12.15 1.70 4.70
N VAL A 247 12.16 0.82 5.71
CA VAL A 247 11.09 -0.14 5.96
C VAL A 247 9.98 0.50 6.78
N MET A 248 8.74 0.37 6.31
CA MET A 248 7.54 0.88 6.94
C MET A 248 6.60 -0.26 7.31
N PHE A 249 5.90 -0.10 8.43
CA PHE A 249 4.81 -0.97 8.83
C PHE A 249 3.63 -0.82 7.88
N ALA A 250 3.00 -1.94 7.55
CA ALA A 250 1.75 -2.01 6.82
C ALA A 250 0.99 -3.28 7.21
N ALA A 251 -0.30 -3.16 7.46
CA ALA A 251 -1.08 -4.23 8.07
C ALA A 251 -1.84 -5.11 7.10
N ASP A 252 -2.22 -4.58 5.92
CA ASP A 252 -3.18 -5.26 5.04
C ASP A 252 -4.54 -5.48 5.74
N TYR A 253 -4.95 -4.53 6.63
CA TYR A 253 -6.28 -4.58 7.25
C TYR A 253 -7.36 -4.55 6.15
N PRO A 254 -8.45 -5.29 6.24
CA PRO A 254 -8.91 -6.09 7.38
C PRO A 254 -8.47 -7.57 7.37
N LEU A 255 -7.48 -7.95 6.54
CA LEU A 255 -7.00 -9.33 6.44
C LEU A 255 -6.24 -9.78 7.68
N PHE A 256 -5.51 -8.86 8.33
CA PHE A 256 -4.78 -9.12 9.55
C PHE A 256 -5.26 -8.20 10.68
N SER A 257 -5.31 -8.72 11.91
CA SER A 257 -5.52 -7.90 13.09
C SER A 257 -4.23 -7.17 13.48
N TYR A 258 -4.36 -5.93 13.92
CA TYR A 258 -3.22 -5.12 14.40
C TYR A 258 -2.52 -5.77 15.59
N ASP A 259 -3.26 -6.27 16.58
CA ASP A 259 -2.68 -6.90 17.79
C ASP A 259 -1.74 -8.04 17.42
N ARG A 260 -2.15 -8.89 16.48
CA ARG A 260 -1.32 -9.99 15.99
C ARG A 260 -0.05 -9.48 15.33
N LEU A 261 -0.16 -8.51 14.42
CA LEU A 261 1.00 -7.98 13.70
C LEU A 261 1.96 -7.25 14.65
N PHE A 262 1.45 -6.46 15.59
CA PHE A 262 2.30 -5.82 16.60
C PHE A 262 3.05 -6.84 17.45
N ALA A 263 2.37 -7.92 17.88
CA ALA A 263 3.02 -9.01 18.60
C ALA A 263 4.09 -9.70 17.75
N ASP A 264 3.79 -9.98 16.48
CA ASP A 264 4.72 -10.64 15.55
C ASP A 264 5.96 -9.74 15.26
N TRP A 265 5.79 -8.41 15.10
CA TRP A 265 6.91 -7.47 14.93
C TRP A 265 7.78 -7.36 16.19
N ARG A 266 7.17 -7.23 17.39
CA ARG A 266 7.91 -7.19 18.66
C ARG A 266 8.63 -8.51 18.93
N GLY A 267 8.03 -9.62 18.51
CA GLY A 267 8.60 -10.97 18.60
C GLY A 267 9.89 -11.18 17.78
N LEU A 268 10.23 -10.28 16.84
CA LEU A 268 11.51 -10.31 16.12
C LEU A 268 12.71 -9.93 16.99
N GLY A 269 12.49 -9.34 18.18
CA GLY A 269 13.55 -8.95 19.11
C GLY A 269 14.38 -7.74 18.67
N TYR A 270 13.86 -6.88 17.80
CA TYR A 270 14.52 -5.64 17.40
C TYR A 270 14.56 -4.65 18.56
N ALA A 271 15.59 -3.80 18.60
CA ALA A 271 15.66 -2.68 19.53
C ALA A 271 14.47 -1.73 19.32
N GLU A 272 13.98 -1.09 20.39
CA GLU A 272 12.82 -0.20 20.37
C GLU A 272 12.97 0.93 19.33
N ALA A 273 14.17 1.47 19.17
CA ALA A 273 14.47 2.50 18.18
C ALA A 273 14.25 2.04 16.73
N VAL A 274 14.44 0.73 16.44
CA VAL A 274 14.14 0.15 15.13
C VAL A 274 12.64 -0.01 14.95
N LEU A 275 11.95 -0.50 15.97
CA LEU A 275 10.48 -0.65 15.93
C LEU A 275 9.79 0.72 15.79
N GLU A 276 10.27 1.75 16.48
CA GLU A 276 9.75 3.13 16.34
C GLU A 276 9.90 3.64 14.92
N ARG A 277 11.05 3.39 14.27
CA ARG A 277 11.24 3.76 12.86
C ARG A 277 10.28 3.01 11.94
N VAL A 278 10.13 1.70 12.13
CA VAL A 278 9.23 0.88 11.31
C VAL A 278 7.77 1.27 11.50
N PHE A 279 7.34 1.48 12.76
CA PHE A 279 5.94 1.76 13.06
C PHE A 279 5.54 3.23 12.81
N HIS A 280 6.49 4.17 12.83
CA HIS A 280 6.17 5.59 12.69
C HIS A 280 7.20 6.34 11.85
N GLY A 281 8.46 6.33 12.26
CA GLY A 281 9.47 7.30 11.81
C GLY A 281 9.68 7.31 10.30
N ASN A 282 9.75 6.14 9.66
CA ASN A 282 10.01 6.05 8.23
C ASN A 282 8.82 6.51 7.38
N ALA A 283 7.60 6.11 7.76
CA ALA A 283 6.40 6.58 7.06
C ALA A 283 6.17 8.09 7.27
N ALA A 284 6.44 8.60 8.48
CA ALA A 284 6.38 10.03 8.76
C ALA A 284 7.40 10.82 7.91
N ALA A 285 8.63 10.33 7.81
CA ALA A 285 9.68 10.96 6.98
C ALA A 285 9.30 10.98 5.49
N LEU A 286 8.72 9.89 4.98
CA LEU A 286 8.21 9.82 3.63
C LEU A 286 7.09 10.84 3.39
N LEU A 287 6.07 10.86 4.24
CA LEU A 287 4.93 11.77 4.11
C LEU A 287 5.36 13.24 4.20
N HIS A 288 6.25 13.58 5.13
CA HIS A 288 6.83 14.92 5.24
C HIS A 288 7.58 15.33 3.96
N ARG A 289 8.39 14.43 3.39
CA ARG A 289 9.07 14.67 2.09
C ARG A 289 8.10 14.96 0.95
N LEU A 290 6.91 14.37 0.99
CA LEU A 290 5.84 14.59 0.02
C LEU A 290 4.97 15.83 0.31
N GLY A 291 5.30 16.60 1.36
CA GLY A 291 4.52 17.77 1.78
C GLY A 291 3.15 17.42 2.37
N ARG A 292 3.02 16.19 2.92
CA ARG A 292 1.79 15.75 3.59
C ARG A 292 1.86 16.06 5.07
N ASP A 293 0.81 16.68 5.59
CA ASP A 293 0.68 16.95 7.01
C ASP A 293 0.19 15.67 7.73
N ILE A 294 0.98 15.22 8.71
CA ILE A 294 0.66 14.08 9.57
C ILE A 294 0.31 14.50 11.00
N THR A 295 0.32 15.80 11.28
CA THR A 295 -0.03 16.32 12.60
C THR A 295 -1.50 15.95 12.91
N PRO A 296 -1.82 15.46 14.12
CA PRO A 296 -3.20 15.26 14.53
C PRO A 296 -3.96 16.60 14.48
N VAL A 297 -5.17 16.57 13.89
CA VAL A 297 -6.08 17.71 13.90
C VAL A 297 -6.72 17.84 15.26
#